data_e5da888cc6794a87930281113f401fdc
#
_entry.id   e5da888cc6794a87930281113f401fdc
#
_cell.length_a   1.000
_cell.length_b   1.000
_cell.length_c   1.000
_cell.angle_alpha   90.00
_cell.angle_beta   90.00
_cell.angle_gamma   90.00
#
_symmetry.space_group_name_H-M   'P 1'
#
loop_
_entity.id
_entity.type
_entity.pdbx_description
1 polymer ?
#
loop_
_entity_poly.entity_id
_entity_poly.type
_entity_poly.pdbx_seq_one_letter_code
_entity_poly.pdbx_strand_id
1 'polypeptide(L)'
;EAQAGTEMAESSADKVERAQVMHIIEQEIQRLPTRQREAFLMRYWEDMDVAETAAVMGCSEGSVKTHCSRATHTLAQALRARGVRL
;
A
#
# COMPACT_ATOMS: atom_id res chain seq x y z
N GLU A 1 22.60 -26.06 5.15
CA GLU A 1 22.05 -25.32 4.09
C GLU A 1 22.03 -23.84 4.37
N ALA A 2 22.51 -23.08 3.45
CA ALA A 2 22.53 -21.65 3.62
C ALA A 2 21.13 -21.09 3.70
N GLN A 3 20.20 -21.68 2.99
CA GLN A 3 18.82 -21.19 3.04
C GLN A 3 18.22 -21.35 4.40
N ALA A 4 18.53 -22.41 5.06
CA ALA A 4 17.99 -22.62 6.39
C ALA A 4 18.39 -21.48 7.30
N GLY A 5 19.65 -21.03 7.17
CA GLY A 5 20.10 -19.90 7.95
C GLY A 5 19.32 -18.65 7.65
N THR A 6 19.06 -18.41 6.39
CA THR A 6 18.31 -17.24 6.00
C THR A 6 16.89 -17.25 6.57
N GLU A 7 16.25 -18.40 6.49
CA GLU A 7 14.90 -18.50 6.97
C GLU A 7 14.82 -18.41 8.47
N MET A 8 15.85 -18.86 9.13
CA MET A 8 15.85 -18.80 10.58
C MET A 8 16.07 -17.41 11.11
N ALA A 9 16.46 -16.48 10.28
CA ALA A 9 16.55 -15.11 10.69
C ALA A 9 15.18 -14.54 11.05
N GLU A 10 14.14 -15.24 10.65
CA GLU A 10 12.77 -14.78 10.86
C GLU A 10 12.00 -15.82 11.63
N SER A 11 11.44 -15.44 12.77
CA SER A 11 10.65 -16.36 13.57
C SER A 11 9.26 -16.52 12.98
N SER A 12 8.54 -17.57 13.40
CA SER A 12 7.15 -17.76 13.01
C SER A 12 6.29 -16.60 13.50
N ALA A 13 6.59 -16.08 14.68
CA ALA A 13 5.84 -14.96 15.22
C ALA A 13 6.00 -13.72 14.34
N ASP A 14 7.22 -13.49 13.83
CA ASP A 14 7.46 -12.36 12.94
C ASP A 14 6.69 -12.51 11.64
N LYS A 15 6.63 -13.71 11.10
CA LYS A 15 5.88 -13.96 9.87
C LYS A 15 4.40 -13.72 10.06
N VAL A 16 3.85 -14.18 11.17
CA VAL A 16 2.44 -13.99 11.49
C VAL A 16 2.16 -12.50 11.65
N GLU A 17 3.03 -11.80 12.35
CA GLU A 17 2.87 -10.38 12.57
C GLU A 17 2.85 -9.61 11.26
N ARG A 18 3.76 -9.94 10.34
CA ARG A 18 3.78 -9.27 9.05
C ARG A 18 2.54 -9.59 8.22
N ALA A 19 2.08 -10.83 8.28
CA ALA A 19 0.85 -11.19 7.58
C ALA A 19 -0.34 -10.41 8.12
N GLN A 20 -0.39 -10.22 9.44
CA GLN A 20 -1.45 -9.44 10.06
C GLN A 20 -1.38 -7.98 9.63
N VAL A 21 -0.17 -7.41 9.59
CA VAL A 21 0.01 -6.03 9.16
C VAL A 21 -0.42 -5.87 7.71
N MET A 22 -0.02 -6.80 6.84
CA MET A 22 -0.42 -6.73 5.44
C MET A 22 -1.92 -6.83 5.27
N HIS A 23 -2.56 -7.67 6.08
CA HIS A 23 -4.01 -7.79 6.04
C HIS A 23 -4.68 -6.46 6.44
N ILE A 24 -4.15 -5.81 7.47
CA ILE A 24 -4.67 -4.52 7.90
C ILE A 24 -4.49 -3.48 6.79
N ILE A 25 -3.34 -3.45 6.16
CA ILE A 25 -3.07 -2.52 5.06
C ILE A 25 -4.07 -2.75 3.93
N GLU A 26 -4.28 -4.00 3.55
CA GLU A 26 -5.23 -4.33 2.49
C GLU A 26 -6.64 -3.87 2.83
N GLN A 27 -7.05 -4.06 4.08
CA GLN A 27 -8.36 -3.61 4.51
C GLN A 27 -8.49 -2.10 4.40
N GLU A 28 -7.46 -1.36 4.81
CA GLU A 28 -7.52 0.09 4.78
C GLU A 28 -7.47 0.61 3.34
N ILE A 29 -6.75 -0.06 2.46
CA ILE A 29 -6.75 0.31 1.04
C ILE A 29 -8.17 0.19 0.48
N GLN A 30 -8.88 -0.87 0.82
CA GLN A 30 -10.23 -1.07 0.34
C GLN A 30 -11.21 -0.01 0.85
N ARG A 31 -10.87 0.65 1.94
CA ARG A 31 -11.72 1.70 2.51
C ARG A 31 -11.43 3.08 1.92
N LEU A 32 -10.41 3.22 1.10
CA LEU A 32 -10.12 4.49 0.47
C LEU A 32 -11.23 4.88 -0.51
N PRO A 33 -11.47 6.19 -0.70
CA PRO A 33 -12.35 6.62 -1.77
C PRO A 33 -11.87 6.06 -3.11
N THR A 34 -12.81 5.78 -4.00
CA THR A 34 -12.52 5.03 -5.22
C THR A 34 -11.35 5.58 -6.03
N ARG A 35 -11.33 6.89 -6.30
CA ARG A 35 -10.27 7.46 -7.13
C ARG A 35 -8.91 7.40 -6.44
N GLN A 36 -8.90 7.61 -5.12
CA GLN A 36 -7.66 7.50 -4.36
C GLN A 36 -7.14 6.06 -4.38
N ARG A 37 -8.05 5.10 -4.21
CA ARG A 37 -7.67 3.69 -4.24
C ARG A 37 -7.11 3.31 -5.61
N GLU A 38 -7.78 3.72 -6.68
CA GLU A 38 -7.32 3.42 -8.03
C GLU A 38 -5.93 3.97 -8.29
N ALA A 39 -5.72 5.23 -7.97
CA ALA A 39 -4.42 5.86 -8.19
C ALA A 39 -3.33 5.20 -7.36
N PHE A 40 -3.63 4.91 -6.11
CA PHE A 40 -2.66 4.28 -5.20
C PHE A 40 -2.26 2.90 -5.71
N LEU A 41 -3.23 2.08 -6.08
CA LEU A 41 -2.94 0.72 -6.53
C LEU A 41 -2.18 0.70 -7.84
N MET A 42 -2.54 1.56 -8.78
CA MET A 42 -1.83 1.61 -10.07
C MET A 42 -0.40 2.07 -9.89
N ARG A 43 -0.16 3.06 -9.05
CA ARG A 43 1.18 3.61 -8.86
C ARG A 43 2.08 2.72 -8.03
N TYR A 44 1.54 2.15 -6.96
CA TYR A 44 2.38 1.51 -5.96
C TYR A 44 2.26 -0.01 -5.94
N TRP A 45 1.20 -0.55 -6.49
CA TRP A 45 1.02 -1.99 -6.55
C TRP A 45 1.32 -2.53 -7.94
N GLU A 46 0.86 -1.84 -8.97
CA GLU A 46 1.05 -2.27 -10.35
C GLU A 46 2.24 -1.60 -11.01
N ASP A 47 2.89 -0.72 -10.29
CA ASP A 47 4.14 -0.08 -10.72
C ASP A 47 3.99 0.71 -12.02
N MET A 48 2.82 1.31 -12.24
CA MET A 48 2.59 2.16 -13.39
C MET A 48 3.11 3.57 -13.10
N ASP A 49 3.59 4.24 -14.13
CA ASP A 49 4.03 5.62 -13.92
C ASP A 49 2.83 6.57 -13.91
N VAL A 50 3.09 7.84 -13.59
CA VAL A 50 2.02 8.83 -13.43
C VAL A 50 1.26 9.04 -14.74
N ALA A 51 1.99 9.09 -15.86
CA ALA A 51 1.36 9.32 -17.16
C ALA A 51 0.43 8.15 -17.54
N GLU A 52 0.89 6.93 -17.33
CA GLU A 52 0.09 5.75 -17.61
C GLU A 52 -1.16 5.71 -16.71
N THR A 53 -0.97 6.00 -15.43
CA THR A 53 -2.07 6.02 -14.48
C THR A 53 -3.11 7.06 -14.89
N ALA A 54 -2.65 8.25 -15.26
CA ALA A 54 -3.55 9.32 -15.69
C ALA A 54 -4.35 8.90 -16.92
N ALA A 55 -3.70 8.24 -17.86
CA ALA A 55 -4.38 7.77 -19.06
C ALA A 55 -5.46 6.75 -18.73
N VAL A 56 -5.15 5.80 -17.87
CA VAL A 56 -6.13 4.77 -17.48
C VAL A 56 -7.28 5.39 -16.70
N MET A 57 -6.99 6.31 -15.81
CA MET A 57 -8.03 6.93 -14.99
C MET A 57 -8.81 8.03 -15.72
N GLY A 58 -8.32 8.46 -16.87
CA GLY A 58 -8.98 9.52 -17.62
C GLY A 58 -8.89 10.86 -16.94
N CYS A 59 -7.76 11.17 -16.31
CA CYS A 59 -7.57 12.44 -15.61
C CYS A 59 -6.15 12.96 -15.86
N SER A 60 -5.86 14.13 -15.30
CA SER A 60 -4.54 14.73 -15.47
C SER A 60 -3.52 14.07 -14.55
N GLU A 61 -2.24 14.23 -14.89
CA GLU A 61 -1.16 13.74 -14.02
C GLU A 61 -1.18 14.43 -12.67
N GLY A 62 -1.54 15.72 -12.65
CA GLY A 62 -1.68 16.44 -11.39
C GLY A 62 -2.76 15.82 -10.51
N SER A 63 -3.86 15.41 -11.10
CA SER A 63 -4.92 14.73 -10.36
C SER A 63 -4.43 13.42 -9.78
N VAL A 64 -3.66 12.65 -10.56
CA VAL A 64 -3.09 11.39 -10.05
C VAL A 64 -2.22 11.66 -8.83
N LYS A 65 -1.35 12.66 -8.92
CA LYS A 65 -0.46 12.99 -7.80
C LYS A 65 -1.25 13.37 -6.57
N THR A 66 -2.32 14.16 -6.75
CA THR A 66 -3.17 14.56 -5.65
C THR A 66 -3.88 13.36 -5.02
N HIS A 67 -4.43 12.47 -5.86
CA HIS A 67 -5.12 11.28 -5.35
C HIS A 67 -4.14 10.39 -4.58
N CYS A 68 -2.93 10.20 -5.09
CA CYS A 68 -1.93 9.40 -4.41
C CYS A 68 -1.50 10.02 -3.08
N SER A 69 -1.29 11.33 -3.06
CA SER A 69 -0.90 12.02 -1.84
C SER A 69 -1.98 11.88 -0.77
N ARG A 70 -3.23 12.06 -1.16
CA ARG A 70 -4.34 11.92 -0.21
C ARG A 70 -4.50 10.48 0.27
N ALA A 71 -4.34 9.53 -0.64
CA ALA A 71 -4.41 8.11 -0.28
C ALA A 71 -3.35 7.76 0.75
N THR A 72 -2.11 8.18 0.48
CA THR A 72 -0.99 7.91 1.38
C THR A 72 -1.24 8.52 2.76
N HIS A 73 -1.72 9.76 2.79
CA HIS A 73 -2.00 10.43 4.05
C HIS A 73 -3.09 9.71 4.83
N THR A 74 -4.18 9.36 4.16
CA THR A 74 -5.29 8.66 4.80
C THR A 74 -4.85 7.30 5.32
N LEU A 75 -4.08 6.57 4.52
CA LEU A 75 -3.58 5.25 4.94
C LEU A 75 -2.68 5.38 6.16
N ALA A 76 -1.77 6.34 6.15
CA ALA A 76 -0.86 6.51 7.27
C ALA A 76 -1.63 6.80 8.57
N GLN A 77 -2.63 7.64 8.49
CA GLN A 77 -3.45 7.94 9.67
C GLN A 77 -4.24 6.72 10.14
N ALA A 78 -4.84 5.99 9.20
CA ALA A 78 -5.63 4.82 9.55
C ALA A 78 -4.78 3.73 10.17
N LEU A 79 -3.60 3.52 9.63
CA LEU A 79 -2.69 2.50 10.16
C LEU A 79 -2.19 2.86 11.54
N ARG A 80 -1.86 4.14 11.76
CA ARG A 80 -1.46 4.58 13.09
C ARG A 80 -2.59 4.40 14.10
N ALA A 81 -3.81 4.70 13.69
CA ALA A 81 -4.96 4.52 14.57
C ALA A 81 -5.17 3.07 14.95
N ARG A 82 -4.74 2.14 14.10
CA ARG A 82 -4.84 0.71 14.38
C ARG A 82 -3.56 0.15 15.03
N GLY A 83 -2.64 1.01 15.40
CA GLY A 83 -1.43 0.60 16.09
C GLY A 83 -0.32 0.07 15.20
N VAL A 84 -0.40 0.29 13.90
CA VAL A 84 0.63 -0.15 12.97
C VAL A 84 1.69 0.93 12.86
N ARG A 85 2.93 0.55 13.02
CA ARG A 85 4.06 1.46 12.83
C ARG A 85 4.63 1.27 11.43
N LEU A 86 4.87 2.35 10.76
CA LEU A 86 5.44 2.33 9.41
C LEU A 86 6.87 2.82 9.39
#